data_9a4bb1fc55d592dd0af49c429485f090
#
_entry.id   9a4bb1fc55d592dd0af49c429485f090
#
_cell.length_a   1.000
_cell.length_b   1.000
_cell.length_c   1.000
_cell.angle_alpha   90.00
_cell.angle_beta   90.00
_cell.angle_gamma   90.00
#
_symmetry.space_group_name_H-M   'P 1'
#
loop_
_entity.id
_entity.type
_entity.pdbx_description
1 polymer ?
#
loop_
_entity_poly.entity_id
_entity_poly.type
_entity_poly.pdbx_seq_one_letter_code
_entity_poly.pdbx_strand_id
1 'polypeptide(L)'
;MKIATKLVLMLSAVLIIGMAHTAAYADGITVVTTQVEKLVPPLESLSLEHHGNSTSETGGVRWNGNEDVWFGDTSAGPHQNTILFSNLGVQDPAQLRVLININEANGGDKMPITIDSLTVTAYNSAGDAVFTATSLGPLTLDQIRPAQGSQSDYILGLDAEAADRLRAALAADPNLRLGLEATLSNVVNGGPERFKWSADPSCNTVPEPTTMVLLGTGLAGIAGAVRRRKKATTGSVESENSTN
;
A
#
# COMPACT_ATOMS: atom_id res chain seq x y z
N MET A 1 9.98 45.66 24.97
CA MET A 1 8.71 44.88 24.97
C MET A 1 8.12 44.52 23.58
N LYS A 2 8.35 45.29 22.50
CA LYS A 2 7.78 45.05 21.16
C LYS A 2 8.47 43.92 20.32
N ILE A 3 9.70 43.55 20.65
CA ILE A 3 10.46 42.51 19.90
C ILE A 3 10.11 41.11 20.36
N ALA A 4 9.88 40.90 21.66
CA ALA A 4 9.50 39.59 22.21
C ALA A 4 8.14 39.10 21.69
N THR A 5 7.17 40.03 21.56
CA THR A 5 5.83 39.69 21.05
C THR A 5 5.82 39.25 19.58
N LYS A 6 6.71 39.81 18.73
CA LYS A 6 6.84 39.40 17.32
C LYS A 6 7.54 38.06 17.16
N LEU A 7 8.44 37.71 18.08
CA LEU A 7 9.12 36.41 18.06
C LEU A 7 8.18 35.27 18.46
N VAL A 8 7.33 35.51 19.47
CA VAL A 8 6.32 34.51 19.89
C VAL A 8 5.26 34.29 18.83
N LEU A 9 4.83 35.32 18.09
CA LEU A 9 3.88 35.18 16.99
C LEU A 9 4.47 34.43 15.82
N MET A 10 5.76 34.60 15.48
CA MET A 10 6.41 33.82 14.42
C MET A 10 6.65 32.37 14.82
N LEU A 11 6.96 32.07 16.07
CA LEU A 11 7.10 30.71 16.57
C LEU A 11 5.76 29.96 16.58
N SER A 12 4.66 30.64 16.93
CA SER A 12 3.31 30.07 16.90
C SER A 12 2.83 29.76 15.49
N ALA A 13 3.17 30.62 14.52
CA ALA A 13 2.82 30.36 13.09
C ALA A 13 3.56 29.18 12.50
N VAL A 14 4.82 28.95 12.88
CA VAL A 14 5.61 27.78 12.43
C VAL A 14 5.09 26.50 13.09
N LEU A 15 4.63 26.56 14.34
CA LEU A 15 4.08 25.39 15.03
C LEU A 15 2.69 24.97 14.49
N ILE A 16 1.87 25.93 14.03
CA ILE A 16 0.55 25.65 13.45
C ILE A 16 0.67 25.06 12.04
N ILE A 17 1.69 25.41 11.27
CA ILE A 17 1.94 24.83 9.93
C ILE A 17 2.44 23.38 10.04
N GLY A 18 3.06 22.99 11.15
CA GLY A 18 3.54 21.61 11.37
C GLY A 18 2.45 20.62 11.80
N MET A 19 1.23 21.07 12.14
CA MET A 19 0.15 20.18 12.61
C MET A 19 -0.96 19.92 11.58
N ALA A 20 -0.89 20.51 10.43
CA ALA A 20 -1.91 20.30 9.41
C ALA A 20 -1.34 19.52 8.24
N HIS A 21 -1.28 18.21 8.33
CA HIS A 21 -1.38 17.24 7.23
C HIS A 21 -1.16 15.83 7.76
N THR A 22 -1.97 15.40 8.71
CA THR A 22 -2.37 14.00 8.67
C THR A 22 -3.64 13.96 7.80
N ALA A 23 -3.46 14.10 6.49
CA ALA A 23 -4.40 13.50 5.59
C ALA A 23 -4.41 12.01 5.98
N ALA A 24 -5.52 11.54 6.54
CA ALA A 24 -5.76 10.12 6.67
C ALA A 24 -5.90 9.60 5.25
N TYR A 25 -4.76 9.31 4.60
CA TYR A 25 -4.76 8.52 3.39
C TYR A 25 -5.24 7.15 3.84
N ALA A 26 -6.32 6.69 3.22
CA ALA A 26 -6.76 5.33 3.40
C ALA A 26 -5.61 4.43 2.94
N ASP A 27 -5.04 3.72 3.90
CA ASP A 27 -3.91 2.83 3.79
C ASP A 27 -4.41 1.48 3.31
N GLY A 28 -4.08 1.08 2.09
CA GLY A 28 -4.76 -0.06 1.55
C GLY A 28 -4.16 -0.75 0.34
N ILE A 29 -4.98 -1.64 -0.17
CA ILE A 29 -4.73 -2.46 -1.35
C ILE A 29 -5.59 -1.91 -2.48
N THR A 30 -4.98 -1.71 -3.66
CA THR A 30 -5.63 -1.16 -4.84
C THR A 30 -5.40 -2.03 -6.07
N VAL A 31 -6.28 -1.93 -7.06
CA VAL A 31 -6.06 -2.55 -8.38
C VAL A 31 -4.93 -1.80 -9.09
N VAL A 32 -3.90 -2.54 -9.51
CA VAL A 32 -2.73 -1.96 -10.18
C VAL A 32 -2.87 -2.06 -11.70
N THR A 33 -3.25 -3.22 -12.20
CA THR A 33 -3.40 -3.47 -13.65
C THR A 33 -4.17 -4.76 -13.88
N THR A 34 -4.77 -4.87 -15.06
CA THR A 34 -5.42 -6.10 -15.55
C THR A 34 -4.54 -6.91 -16.49
N GLN A 35 -3.30 -6.47 -16.76
CA GLN A 35 -2.37 -7.16 -17.67
C GLN A 35 -0.98 -7.30 -17.04
N VAL A 36 -0.42 -8.51 -17.17
CA VAL A 36 0.83 -8.89 -16.51
C VAL A 36 1.83 -9.35 -17.57
N GLU A 37 2.88 -8.57 -17.79
CA GLU A 37 3.93 -8.99 -18.74
C GLU A 37 5.19 -9.59 -18.08
N LYS A 38 5.52 -9.26 -16.84
CA LYS A 38 6.79 -9.72 -16.22
C LYS A 38 6.72 -9.82 -14.70
N LEU A 39 5.77 -10.55 -14.16
CA LEU A 39 5.78 -10.81 -12.71
C LEU A 39 6.72 -11.97 -12.35
N VAL A 40 7.22 -11.94 -11.13
CA VAL A 40 7.86 -13.12 -10.50
C VAL A 40 6.86 -14.29 -10.53
N PRO A 41 7.29 -15.53 -10.76
CA PRO A 41 6.39 -16.68 -10.74
C PRO A 41 5.53 -16.70 -9.49
N PRO A 42 4.20 -16.83 -9.64
CA PRO A 42 3.28 -16.70 -8.52
C PRO A 42 3.38 -17.88 -7.55
N LEU A 43 3.23 -17.58 -6.26
CA LEU A 43 3.17 -18.57 -5.18
C LEU A 43 1.73 -18.64 -4.66
N GLU A 44 1.16 -19.85 -4.62
CA GLU A 44 -0.19 -20.05 -4.06
C GLU A 44 -0.24 -19.61 -2.61
N SER A 45 -1.33 -18.92 -2.23
CA SER A 45 -1.50 -18.44 -0.88
C SER A 45 -2.86 -18.77 -0.28
N LEU A 46 -3.94 -18.49 -0.98
CA LEU A 46 -5.29 -18.69 -0.50
C LEU A 46 -6.17 -19.19 -1.65
N SER A 47 -7.02 -20.16 -1.35
CA SER A 47 -8.05 -20.63 -2.26
C SER A 47 -9.35 -20.72 -1.48
N LEU A 48 -10.36 -19.96 -1.91
CA LEU A 48 -11.71 -19.98 -1.34
C LEU A 48 -12.60 -20.84 -2.22
N GLU A 49 -13.53 -21.54 -1.62
CA GLU A 49 -14.46 -22.41 -2.33
C GLU A 49 -15.84 -22.34 -1.66
N HIS A 50 -16.80 -22.03 -2.47
CA HIS A 50 -18.19 -21.96 -2.08
C HIS A 50 -18.72 -23.27 -1.51
N HIS A 51 -19.42 -23.20 -0.40
CA HIS A 51 -20.08 -24.34 0.22
C HIS A 51 -21.62 -24.17 0.27
N GLY A 52 -22.33 -25.09 -0.38
CA GLY A 52 -23.79 -25.12 -0.38
C GLY A 52 -24.44 -24.09 -1.30
N ASN A 53 -25.38 -23.31 -0.78
CA ASN A 53 -26.14 -22.29 -1.50
C ASN A 53 -25.75 -20.86 -1.09
N SER A 54 -24.57 -20.66 -0.50
CA SER A 54 -24.09 -19.32 -0.17
C SER A 54 -23.80 -18.53 -1.45
N THR A 55 -23.91 -17.23 -1.43
CA THR A 55 -23.43 -16.33 -2.47
C THR A 55 -22.25 -15.51 -1.98
N SER A 56 -21.63 -15.95 -0.91
CA SER A 56 -20.46 -15.30 -0.30
C SER A 56 -19.46 -16.34 0.20
N GLU A 57 -18.21 -15.99 0.17
CA GLU A 57 -17.08 -16.75 0.68
C GLU A 57 -16.25 -15.87 1.60
N THR A 58 -15.81 -16.41 2.72
CA THR A 58 -14.92 -15.72 3.64
C THR A 58 -13.89 -16.69 4.19
N GLY A 59 -12.62 -16.35 4.07
CA GLY A 59 -11.57 -17.19 4.61
C GLY A 59 -10.20 -16.56 4.51
N GLY A 60 -9.23 -17.25 5.08
CA GLY A 60 -7.87 -16.73 5.11
C GLY A 60 -6.85 -17.73 5.60
N VAL A 61 -5.59 -17.31 5.49
CA VAL A 61 -4.43 -18.01 6.03
C VAL A 61 -3.58 -17.04 6.83
N ARG A 62 -3.16 -17.49 8.01
CA ARG A 62 -2.33 -16.74 8.96
C ARG A 62 -1.23 -17.62 9.55
N TRP A 63 -0.15 -16.99 9.98
CA TRP A 63 0.92 -17.64 10.73
C TRP A 63 0.65 -17.52 12.24
N ASN A 64 0.75 -18.62 12.97
CA ASN A 64 0.53 -18.65 14.43
C ASN A 64 1.83 -18.71 15.25
N GLY A 65 2.98 -18.57 14.59
CA GLY A 65 4.31 -18.70 15.20
C GLY A 65 4.93 -20.08 15.04
N ASN A 66 4.15 -21.09 14.62
CA ASN A 66 4.61 -22.46 14.45
C ASN A 66 4.22 -23.05 13.10
N GLU A 67 2.99 -22.78 12.64
CA GLU A 67 2.43 -23.33 11.40
C GLU A 67 1.44 -22.36 10.75
N ASP A 68 1.13 -22.63 9.49
CA ASP A 68 0.05 -21.95 8.78
C ASP A 68 -1.31 -22.45 9.29
N VAL A 69 -2.18 -21.52 9.65
CA VAL A 69 -3.55 -21.78 10.10
C VAL A 69 -4.51 -21.14 9.13
N TRP A 70 -5.36 -21.94 8.52
CA TRP A 70 -6.43 -21.46 7.64
C TRP A 70 -7.80 -21.54 8.32
N PHE A 71 -8.73 -20.74 7.86
CA PHE A 71 -10.08 -20.64 8.41
C PHE A 71 -11.09 -20.22 7.34
N GLY A 72 -12.36 -20.44 7.65
CA GLY A 72 -13.46 -20.05 6.74
C GLY A 72 -13.65 -21.03 5.58
N ASP A 73 -14.12 -20.50 4.46
CA ASP A 73 -14.51 -21.23 3.26
C ASP A 73 -13.29 -21.58 2.39
N THR A 74 -12.26 -22.14 2.98
CA THR A 74 -11.04 -22.51 2.26
C THR A 74 -11.23 -23.85 1.55
N SER A 75 -10.76 -23.92 0.29
CA SER A 75 -10.81 -25.18 -0.47
C SER A 75 -9.86 -26.22 0.12
N ALA A 76 -10.19 -27.50 -0.09
CA ALA A 76 -9.29 -28.57 0.32
C ALA A 76 -8.01 -28.57 -0.53
N GLY A 77 -6.84 -28.79 0.11
CA GLY A 77 -5.57 -28.96 -0.58
C GLY A 77 -4.44 -28.03 -0.10
N PRO A 78 -3.28 -28.07 -0.72
CA PRO A 78 -2.06 -27.39 -0.27
C PRO A 78 -1.98 -25.91 -0.70
N HIS A 79 -3.12 -25.24 -0.87
CA HIS A 79 -3.18 -23.88 -1.43
C HIS A 79 -3.25 -22.78 -0.36
N GLN A 80 -3.29 -23.13 0.94
CA GLN A 80 -3.39 -22.20 2.05
C GLN A 80 -2.03 -22.09 2.73
N ASN A 81 -1.24 -21.08 2.32
CA ASN A 81 0.11 -20.91 2.84
C ASN A 81 0.43 -19.44 3.09
N THR A 82 1.01 -19.13 4.26
CA THR A 82 1.75 -17.89 4.40
C THR A 82 3.12 -18.03 3.74
N ILE A 83 3.70 -16.94 3.27
CA ILE A 83 5.04 -16.96 2.68
C ILE A 83 5.98 -15.99 3.39
N LEU A 84 7.27 -16.30 3.43
CA LEU A 84 8.28 -15.31 3.77
C LEU A 84 8.35 -14.25 2.68
N PHE A 85 8.37 -12.97 3.07
CA PHE A 85 8.50 -11.87 2.10
C PHE A 85 9.75 -12.06 1.21
N SER A 86 10.85 -12.54 1.78
CA SER A 86 12.10 -12.82 1.07
C SER A 86 11.95 -13.86 -0.06
N ASN A 87 10.96 -14.74 0.01
CA ASN A 87 10.72 -15.76 -1.03
C ASN A 87 10.16 -15.16 -2.34
N LEU A 88 9.69 -13.90 -2.31
CA LEU A 88 9.27 -13.18 -3.51
C LEU A 88 10.44 -12.71 -4.37
N GLY A 89 11.67 -12.75 -3.85
CA GLY A 89 12.86 -12.32 -4.59
C GLY A 89 12.94 -10.82 -4.83
N VAL A 90 12.14 -10.02 -4.14
CA VAL A 90 12.14 -8.55 -4.16
C VAL A 90 12.40 -8.00 -2.77
N GLN A 91 12.87 -6.77 -2.69
CA GLN A 91 13.21 -6.11 -1.42
C GLN A 91 12.29 -4.94 -1.09
N ASP A 92 11.60 -4.41 -2.09
CA ASP A 92 10.70 -3.27 -1.92
C ASP A 92 9.24 -3.74 -1.82
N PRO A 93 8.53 -3.48 -0.71
CA PRO A 93 7.10 -3.77 -0.57
C PRO A 93 6.20 -3.17 -1.64
N ALA A 94 6.59 -2.08 -2.27
CA ALA A 94 5.86 -1.51 -3.39
C ALA A 94 5.82 -2.43 -4.62
N GLN A 95 6.71 -3.42 -4.67
CA GLN A 95 6.73 -4.45 -5.71
C GLN A 95 5.78 -5.61 -5.41
N LEU A 96 5.23 -5.70 -4.18
CA LEU A 96 4.32 -6.77 -3.80
C LEU A 96 3.05 -6.75 -4.64
N ARG A 97 2.64 -7.93 -5.12
CA ARG A 97 1.41 -8.13 -5.88
C ARG A 97 0.61 -9.30 -5.33
N VAL A 98 -0.70 -9.12 -5.31
CA VAL A 98 -1.67 -10.19 -5.09
C VAL A 98 -2.38 -10.42 -6.42
N LEU A 99 -2.24 -11.61 -6.95
CA LEU A 99 -2.92 -12.05 -8.16
C LEU A 99 -4.21 -12.74 -7.79
N ILE A 100 -5.29 -12.41 -8.48
CA ILE A 100 -6.60 -13.02 -8.26
C ILE A 100 -7.01 -13.73 -9.53
N ASN A 101 -7.42 -14.99 -9.39
CA ASN A 101 -8.03 -15.78 -10.44
C ASN A 101 -9.48 -16.07 -10.03
N ILE A 102 -10.41 -15.55 -10.80
CA ILE A 102 -11.84 -15.76 -10.65
C ILE A 102 -12.22 -17.01 -11.43
N ASN A 103 -12.91 -17.95 -10.78
CA ASN A 103 -13.28 -19.24 -11.35
C ASN A 103 -14.76 -19.54 -11.22
N GLU A 104 -15.60 -18.63 -11.68
CA GLU A 104 -17.04 -18.78 -11.64
C GLU A 104 -17.57 -19.75 -12.72
N ALA A 105 -18.71 -20.36 -12.45
CA ALA A 105 -19.32 -21.33 -13.38
C ALA A 105 -19.60 -20.69 -14.75
N ASN A 106 -19.30 -21.44 -15.80
CA ASN A 106 -19.57 -21.07 -17.18
C ASN A 106 -21.07 -21.14 -17.51
N GLY A 107 -21.88 -20.27 -16.92
CA GLY A 107 -23.24 -20.03 -17.37
C GLY A 107 -23.27 -18.72 -18.13
N GLY A 108 -23.33 -18.74 -19.45
CA GLY A 108 -23.61 -17.69 -20.43
C GLY A 108 -23.41 -16.20 -20.14
N ASP A 109 -23.64 -15.77 -18.94
CA ASP A 109 -23.41 -14.43 -18.44
C ASP A 109 -22.32 -14.51 -17.36
N LYS A 110 -21.14 -13.99 -17.69
CA LYS A 110 -20.02 -13.84 -16.76
C LYS A 110 -20.46 -12.92 -15.61
N MET A 111 -20.82 -13.51 -14.49
CA MET A 111 -21.24 -12.74 -13.32
C MET A 111 -20.00 -12.12 -12.66
N PRO A 112 -20.00 -10.82 -12.42
CA PRO A 112 -18.95 -10.20 -11.65
C PRO A 112 -19.01 -10.68 -10.20
N ILE A 113 -17.87 -10.97 -9.60
CA ILE A 113 -17.74 -11.14 -8.16
C ILE A 113 -17.44 -9.79 -7.51
N THR A 114 -17.72 -9.67 -6.22
CA THR A 114 -17.29 -8.51 -5.44
C THR A 114 -16.33 -8.97 -4.34
N ILE A 115 -15.14 -8.41 -4.32
CA ILE A 115 -14.25 -8.52 -3.16
C ILE A 115 -14.71 -7.45 -2.18
N ASP A 116 -15.44 -7.84 -1.14
CA ASP A 116 -15.91 -6.93 -0.10
C ASP A 116 -14.74 -6.45 0.76
N SER A 117 -13.78 -7.33 1.03
CA SER A 117 -12.51 -7.00 1.67
C SER A 117 -11.41 -7.96 1.24
N LEU A 118 -10.20 -7.44 1.10
CA LEU A 118 -8.96 -8.21 0.98
C LEU A 118 -7.97 -7.63 1.98
N THR A 119 -7.41 -8.47 2.84
CA THR A 119 -6.47 -8.06 3.87
C THR A 119 -5.15 -8.81 3.71
N VAL A 120 -4.06 -8.05 3.67
CA VAL A 120 -2.68 -8.53 3.74
C VAL A 120 -2.19 -8.29 5.16
N THR A 121 -1.70 -9.33 5.83
CA THR A 121 -1.11 -9.23 7.16
C THR A 121 0.31 -9.77 7.14
N ALA A 122 1.27 -9.03 7.74
CA ALA A 122 2.61 -9.54 7.98
C ALA A 122 2.77 -9.94 9.44
N TYR A 123 3.27 -11.16 9.64
CA TYR A 123 3.49 -11.78 10.93
C TYR A 123 4.97 -11.92 11.23
N ASN A 124 5.36 -11.69 12.49
CA ASN A 124 6.70 -12.01 13.00
C ASN A 124 6.83 -13.52 13.26
N SER A 125 8.00 -13.95 13.70
CA SER A 125 8.28 -15.37 14.01
C SER A 125 7.43 -15.93 15.16
N ALA A 126 6.90 -15.07 16.04
CA ALA A 126 6.02 -15.48 17.14
C ALA A 126 4.55 -15.61 16.72
N GLY A 127 4.18 -15.19 15.50
CA GLY A 127 2.82 -15.19 15.02
C GLY A 127 2.04 -13.89 15.31
N ASP A 128 2.73 -12.86 15.83
CA ASP A 128 2.08 -11.57 16.04
C ASP A 128 1.96 -10.80 14.72
N ALA A 129 0.80 -10.21 14.48
CA ALA A 129 0.59 -9.30 13.36
C ALA A 129 1.31 -7.97 13.62
N VAL A 130 2.29 -7.65 12.77
CA VAL A 130 3.10 -6.42 12.88
C VAL A 130 2.78 -5.40 11.79
N PHE A 131 2.05 -5.82 10.77
CA PHE A 131 1.53 -4.97 9.69
C PHE A 131 0.20 -5.53 9.21
N THR A 132 -0.71 -4.65 8.82
CA THR A 132 -1.97 -4.99 8.15
C THR A 132 -2.33 -3.90 7.16
N ALA A 133 -2.77 -4.30 5.97
CA ALA A 133 -3.38 -3.44 4.96
C ALA A 133 -4.63 -4.10 4.41
N THR A 134 -5.70 -3.32 4.22
CA THR A 134 -6.98 -3.82 3.71
C THR A 134 -7.38 -3.03 2.46
N SER A 135 -8.14 -3.65 1.55
CA SER A 135 -8.67 -2.97 0.37
C SER A 135 -9.49 -1.73 0.76
N LEU A 136 -9.38 -0.66 -0.04
CA LEU A 136 -10.01 0.64 0.24
C LEU A 136 -11.55 0.65 0.09
N GLY A 137 -12.14 -0.49 -0.14
CA GLY A 137 -13.59 -0.70 -0.28
C GLY A 137 -13.87 -1.90 -1.15
N PRO A 138 -15.16 -2.19 -1.41
CA PRO A 138 -15.55 -3.27 -2.30
C PRO A 138 -15.03 -3.06 -3.72
N LEU A 139 -14.49 -4.14 -4.31
CA LEU A 139 -14.00 -4.18 -5.68
C LEU A 139 -14.86 -5.15 -6.48
N THR A 140 -15.67 -4.64 -7.41
CA THR A 140 -16.43 -5.49 -8.33
C THR A 140 -15.54 -5.83 -9.52
N LEU A 141 -15.34 -7.13 -9.75
CA LEU A 141 -14.40 -7.68 -10.71
C LEU A 141 -15.14 -8.59 -11.69
N ASP A 142 -14.99 -8.32 -12.98
CA ASP A 142 -15.52 -9.18 -14.04
C ASP A 142 -14.58 -10.37 -14.28
N GLN A 143 -15.14 -11.56 -14.52
CA GLN A 143 -14.33 -12.67 -14.99
C GLN A 143 -13.84 -12.39 -16.42
N ILE A 144 -12.57 -12.08 -16.57
CA ILE A 144 -11.98 -11.69 -17.87
C ILE A 144 -11.71 -12.92 -18.73
N ARG A 145 -11.43 -14.07 -18.12
CA ARG A 145 -11.00 -15.29 -18.80
C ARG A 145 -11.91 -16.46 -18.51
N PRO A 146 -12.05 -17.42 -19.43
CA PRO A 146 -12.77 -18.66 -19.14
C PRO A 146 -12.11 -19.41 -17.98
N ALA A 147 -12.89 -20.08 -17.14
CA ALA A 147 -12.53 -20.76 -15.90
C ALA A 147 -11.48 -21.90 -16.03
N GLN A 148 -10.55 -21.82 -16.95
CA GLN A 148 -9.52 -22.84 -17.17
C GLN A 148 -8.15 -22.17 -17.25
N GLY A 149 -7.35 -22.34 -16.19
CA GLY A 149 -5.93 -22.04 -16.27
C GLY A 149 -5.38 -21.25 -15.10
N SER A 150 -4.07 -21.28 -14.98
CA SER A 150 -3.26 -20.63 -13.94
C SER A 150 -3.08 -19.11 -14.15
N GLN A 151 -3.82 -18.48 -15.03
CA GLN A 151 -3.67 -17.06 -15.34
C GLN A 151 -4.58 -16.24 -14.46
N SER A 152 -4.01 -15.21 -13.83
CA SER A 152 -4.76 -14.29 -12.97
C SER A 152 -5.54 -13.29 -13.82
N ASP A 153 -6.76 -12.96 -13.33
CA ASP A 153 -7.61 -11.96 -13.95
C ASP A 153 -7.22 -10.54 -13.52
N TYR A 154 -6.83 -10.38 -12.26
CA TYR A 154 -6.53 -9.08 -11.68
C TYR A 154 -5.24 -9.11 -10.86
N ILE A 155 -4.63 -7.93 -10.75
CA ILE A 155 -3.44 -7.68 -9.95
C ILE A 155 -3.76 -6.55 -8.99
N LEU A 156 -3.54 -6.82 -7.72
CA LEU A 156 -3.64 -5.85 -6.64
C LEU A 156 -2.25 -5.60 -6.06
N GLY A 157 -2.04 -4.40 -5.56
CA GLY A 157 -0.79 -3.99 -4.91
C GLY A 157 -1.06 -3.10 -3.73
N LEU A 158 -0.06 -2.92 -2.89
CA LEU A 158 -0.11 -1.95 -1.80
C LEU A 158 -0.05 -0.53 -2.39
N ASP A 159 -0.79 0.39 -1.79
CA ASP A 159 -0.56 1.80 -2.02
C ASP A 159 0.78 2.26 -1.40
N ALA A 160 1.16 3.51 -1.63
CA ALA A 160 2.45 4.01 -1.19
C ALA A 160 2.60 4.01 0.34
N GLU A 161 1.53 4.34 1.07
CA GLU A 161 1.55 4.40 2.53
C GLU A 161 1.63 3.01 3.15
N ALA A 162 0.85 2.05 2.66
CA ALA A 162 0.95 0.66 3.08
C ALA A 162 2.33 0.06 2.76
N ALA A 163 2.88 0.36 1.57
CA ALA A 163 4.22 -0.09 1.21
C ALA A 163 5.29 0.48 2.14
N ASP A 164 5.20 1.75 2.53
CA ASP A 164 6.13 2.39 3.46
C ASP A 164 6.04 1.78 4.87
N ARG A 165 4.84 1.50 5.35
CA ARG A 165 4.64 0.83 6.65
C ARG A 165 5.18 -0.61 6.64
N LEU A 166 4.93 -1.38 5.58
CA LEU A 166 5.50 -2.72 5.46
C LEU A 166 7.03 -2.67 5.36
N ARG A 167 7.60 -1.67 4.67
CA ARG A 167 9.05 -1.45 4.61
C ARG A 167 9.64 -1.17 5.98
N ALA A 168 8.98 -0.36 6.80
CA ALA A 168 9.39 -0.10 8.17
C ALA A 168 9.32 -1.38 9.04
N ALA A 169 8.28 -2.20 8.88
CA ALA A 169 8.17 -3.49 9.57
C ALA A 169 9.27 -4.46 9.15
N LEU A 170 9.58 -4.57 7.84
CA LEU A 170 10.66 -5.42 7.32
C LEU A 170 12.06 -4.94 7.74
N ALA A 171 12.24 -3.63 7.94
CA ALA A 171 13.49 -3.08 8.47
C ALA A 171 13.71 -3.50 9.95
N ALA A 172 12.63 -3.69 10.71
CA ALA A 172 12.67 -4.19 12.10
C ALA A 172 12.82 -5.71 12.16
N ASP A 173 12.15 -6.44 11.27
CA ASP A 173 12.24 -7.91 11.16
C ASP A 173 12.19 -8.32 9.67
N PRO A 174 13.32 -8.73 9.07
CA PRO A 174 13.36 -9.14 7.65
C PRO A 174 12.71 -10.50 7.39
N ASN A 175 12.34 -11.27 8.42
CA ASN A 175 11.77 -12.61 8.31
C ASN A 175 10.24 -12.63 8.43
N LEU A 176 9.57 -11.54 8.09
CA LEU A 176 8.11 -11.47 8.14
C LEU A 176 7.47 -12.45 7.15
N ARG A 177 6.40 -13.10 7.61
CA ARG A 177 5.54 -13.95 6.79
C ARG A 177 4.26 -13.22 6.42
N LEU A 178 3.87 -13.32 5.17
CA LEU A 178 2.64 -12.69 4.65
C LEU A 178 1.51 -13.69 4.64
N GLY A 179 0.37 -13.31 5.20
CA GLY A 179 -0.90 -14.02 5.11
C GLY A 179 -1.96 -13.19 4.41
N LEU A 180 -2.99 -13.88 3.90
CA LEU A 180 -4.13 -13.29 3.20
C LEU A 180 -5.45 -13.69 3.87
N GLU A 181 -6.37 -12.73 3.88
CA GLU A 181 -7.78 -12.94 4.22
C GLU A 181 -8.64 -12.22 3.17
N ALA A 182 -9.71 -12.87 2.70
CA ALA A 182 -10.64 -12.26 1.76
C ALA A 182 -12.09 -12.57 2.14
N THR A 183 -12.98 -11.62 1.86
CA THR A 183 -14.41 -11.78 1.86
C THR A 183 -14.94 -11.42 0.49
N LEU A 184 -15.69 -12.35 -0.11
CA LEU A 184 -16.27 -12.24 -1.44
C LEU A 184 -17.79 -12.30 -1.35
N SER A 185 -18.45 -11.59 -2.25
CA SER A 185 -19.90 -11.70 -2.46
C SER A 185 -20.22 -11.76 -3.95
N ASN A 186 -21.47 -12.11 -4.27
CA ASN A 186 -21.93 -12.42 -5.63
C ASN A 186 -21.19 -13.61 -6.28
N VAL A 187 -20.67 -14.52 -5.45
CA VAL A 187 -20.08 -15.77 -5.92
C VAL A 187 -21.20 -16.71 -6.34
N VAL A 188 -20.99 -17.41 -7.46
CA VAL A 188 -21.88 -18.46 -7.94
C VAL A 188 -21.13 -19.79 -7.95
N ASN A 189 -21.84 -20.90 -8.01
CA ASN A 189 -21.28 -22.24 -7.89
C ASN A 189 -20.35 -22.59 -9.07
N GLY A 190 -19.14 -22.05 -9.02
CA GLY A 190 -18.03 -22.29 -9.97
C GLY A 190 -16.99 -23.26 -9.40
N GLY A 191 -15.77 -22.88 -9.48
CA GLY A 191 -14.63 -23.53 -8.81
C GLY A 191 -14.01 -22.53 -7.82
N PRO A 192 -12.95 -22.92 -7.11
CA PRO A 192 -12.36 -22.06 -6.11
C PRO A 192 -11.69 -20.82 -6.71
N GLU A 193 -11.94 -19.65 -6.10
CA GLU A 193 -11.21 -18.42 -6.33
C GLU A 193 -9.81 -18.53 -5.72
N ARG A 194 -8.80 -18.12 -6.49
CA ARG A 194 -7.41 -18.29 -6.07
C ARG A 194 -6.69 -16.96 -5.96
N PHE A 195 -6.02 -16.80 -4.83
CA PHE A 195 -5.16 -15.69 -4.53
C PHE A 195 -3.71 -16.17 -4.45
N LYS A 196 -2.83 -15.47 -5.15
CA LYS A 196 -1.42 -15.84 -5.26
C LYS A 196 -0.55 -14.64 -4.95
N TRP A 197 0.55 -14.89 -4.27
CA TRP A 197 1.59 -13.91 -4.13
C TRP A 197 2.45 -13.83 -5.38
N SER A 198 2.82 -12.62 -5.74
CA SER A 198 3.78 -12.33 -6.79
C SER A 198 4.48 -11.00 -6.49
N ALA A 199 5.37 -10.59 -7.38
CA ALA A 199 6.02 -9.30 -7.30
C ALA A 199 6.32 -8.76 -8.71
N ASP A 200 6.31 -7.45 -8.82
CA ASP A 200 6.66 -6.71 -10.02
C ASP A 200 8.04 -6.05 -9.84
N PRO A 201 9.12 -6.68 -10.32
CA PRO A 201 10.46 -6.14 -10.15
C PRO A 201 10.72 -4.84 -10.94
N SER A 202 9.84 -4.49 -11.87
CA SER A 202 9.93 -3.23 -12.62
C SER A 202 9.34 -2.03 -11.88
N CYS A 203 8.52 -2.29 -10.84
CA CYS A 203 7.93 -1.25 -10.02
C CYS A 203 8.95 -0.75 -8.99
N ASN A 204 9.84 0.13 -9.42
CA ASN A 204 10.67 0.88 -8.50
C ASN A 204 9.91 2.13 -8.09
N THR A 205 9.35 2.14 -6.88
CA THR A 205 9.00 3.41 -6.26
C THR A 205 10.31 4.14 -5.99
N VAL A 206 10.64 5.07 -6.87
CA VAL A 206 11.62 6.09 -6.53
C VAL A 206 10.97 6.86 -5.38
N PRO A 207 11.49 6.83 -4.14
CA PRO A 207 10.98 7.66 -3.07
C PRO A 207 10.96 9.09 -3.64
N GLU A 208 9.82 9.78 -3.52
CA GLU A 208 9.77 11.21 -3.87
C GLU A 208 10.93 11.85 -3.13
N PRO A 209 11.94 12.37 -3.84
CA PRO A 209 13.18 12.64 -3.15
C PRO A 209 12.91 13.72 -2.12
N THR A 210 13.46 13.54 -0.92
CA THR A 210 13.78 14.66 -0.02
C THR A 210 14.41 15.86 -0.77
N THR A 211 14.86 15.68 -2.01
CA THR A 211 15.18 16.71 -3.02
C THR A 211 14.05 17.71 -3.23
N MET A 212 12.77 17.33 -3.20
CA MET A 212 11.65 18.29 -3.30
C MET A 212 11.55 19.16 -2.04
N VAL A 213 11.73 18.55 -0.88
CA VAL A 213 11.79 19.30 0.39
C VAL A 213 13.09 20.12 0.45
N LEU A 214 14.21 19.55 0.01
CA LEU A 214 15.51 20.25 -0.05
C LEU A 214 15.49 21.38 -1.08
N LEU A 215 14.89 21.17 -2.25
CA LEU A 215 14.70 22.19 -3.27
C LEU A 215 13.78 23.30 -2.77
N GLY A 216 12.66 22.96 -2.13
CA GLY A 216 11.72 23.93 -1.56
C GLY A 216 12.36 24.76 -0.45
N THR A 217 13.09 24.13 0.48
CA THR A 217 13.81 24.82 1.55
C THR A 217 15.00 25.61 1.04
N GLY A 218 15.72 25.11 0.02
CA GLY A 218 16.81 25.81 -0.65
C GLY A 218 16.33 27.09 -1.36
N LEU A 219 15.23 27.02 -2.12
CA LEU A 219 14.63 28.19 -2.77
C LEU A 219 14.10 29.23 -1.77
N ALA A 220 13.49 28.79 -0.68
CA ALA A 220 13.05 29.68 0.39
C ALA A 220 14.25 30.38 1.09
N GLY A 221 15.37 29.68 1.26
CA GLY A 221 16.62 30.22 1.79
C GLY A 221 17.22 31.30 0.88
N ILE A 222 17.26 31.05 -0.42
CA ILE A 222 17.78 32.01 -1.42
C ILE A 222 16.87 33.25 -1.48
N ALA A 223 15.55 33.10 -1.49
CA ALA A 223 14.60 34.21 -1.49
C ALA A 223 14.76 35.10 -0.24
N GLY A 224 14.99 34.47 0.92
CA GLY A 224 15.27 35.16 2.18
C GLY A 224 16.59 35.98 2.16
N ALA A 225 17.64 35.39 1.57
CA ALA A 225 18.95 36.04 1.44
C ALA A 225 18.92 37.25 0.49
N VAL A 226 18.21 37.13 -0.64
CA VAL A 226 18.04 38.23 -1.61
C VAL A 226 17.25 39.40 -1.00
N ARG A 227 16.21 39.10 -0.22
CA ARG A 227 15.40 40.12 0.45
C ARG A 227 16.18 40.87 1.54
N ARG A 228 17.13 40.22 2.22
CA ARG A 228 18.03 40.88 3.20
C ARG A 228 19.04 41.80 2.49
N ARG A 229 19.60 41.42 1.37
CA ARG A 229 20.54 42.26 0.60
C ARG A 229 19.85 43.53 0.07
N LYS A 230 18.64 43.47 -0.46
CA LYS A 230 17.90 44.66 -0.90
C LYS A 230 17.63 45.65 0.24
N LYS A 231 17.36 45.19 1.48
CA LYS A 231 17.17 46.08 2.63
C LYS A 231 18.45 46.78 3.10
N ALA A 232 19.61 46.14 2.95
CA ALA A 232 20.89 46.73 3.31
C ALA A 232 21.30 47.86 2.36
N THR A 233 20.96 47.72 1.06
CA THR A 233 21.33 48.73 0.04
C THR A 233 20.45 49.97 0.09
N THR A 234 19.20 49.88 0.59
CA THR A 234 18.30 51.07 0.69
C THR A 234 18.57 51.90 1.96
N GLY A 235 19.25 51.34 2.96
CA GLY A 235 19.60 52.08 4.20
C GLY A 235 20.86 52.93 4.11
N SER A 236 21.67 52.79 3.09
CA SER A 236 22.94 53.53 2.94
C SER A 236 22.84 54.81 2.09
N VAL A 237 21.70 55.08 1.47
CA VAL A 237 21.50 56.26 0.60
C VAL A 237 20.91 57.47 1.34
N GLU A 238 20.39 57.30 2.55
CA GLU A 238 19.71 58.37 3.31
C GLU A 238 20.62 59.13 4.30
N SER A 239 21.92 58.80 4.36
CA SER A 239 22.85 59.45 5.34
C SER A 239 23.75 60.54 4.76
N GLU A 240 23.66 60.88 3.46
CA GLU A 240 24.60 61.83 2.85
C GLU A 240 24.02 63.17 2.46
N ASN A 241 22.78 63.52 2.84
CA ASN A 241 22.15 64.80 2.43
C ASN A 241 21.69 65.68 3.63
N SER A 242 22.50 65.72 4.69
CA SER A 242 22.23 66.69 5.80
C SER A 242 23.52 67.33 6.29
N THR A 243 24.20 68.11 5.40
CA THR A 243 25.18 69.15 5.79
C THR A 243 25.33 70.13 4.63
N ASN A 244 24.49 71.17 4.61
CA ASN A 244 24.77 72.54 4.17
C ASN A 244 23.68 73.46 4.67
#